data_615522092d87d6aec85c4cceea5e766c
#
_entry.id   615522092d87d6aec85c4cceea5e766c
#
_cell.length_a   1.000
_cell.length_b   1.000
_cell.length_c   1.000
_cell.angle_alpha   90.00
_cell.angle_beta   90.00
_cell.angle_gamma   90.00
#
_symmetry.space_group_name_H-M   'P 1'
#
loop_
_entity.id
_entity.type
_entity.pdbx_description
1 polymer ?
#
loop_
_entity_poly.entity_id
_entity_poly.type
_entity_poly.pdbx_seq_one_letter_code
_entity_poly.pdbx_strand_id
1 'polypeptide(L)'
;AEVIRFGHFSESTLHPENIYELRELCRGRHAIVSMQADVKRKVVALLDQVFPEYETAFTNLFGDTSMAILQTCPTPKELSETPLEELCHLIEVSSHKRFRMAKAQELQALARNSFGFAMAGDVFSTMIRLYAKHLDFLKQQVREMDRKIAEIMETLDTPITTITGIGPTLGAYILSEIGDISRFSSAAKLAAYAGIDPTMRQSGEYNGVRNRMSKRGSPYLRHAIWLAASSAVLHDPALKLYFQKKRDEGKPYMASVGHACRKMVSIIYAVMRDNKAYTPYIPNEISA
;
A
#
# COMPACT_ATOMS: atom_id res chain seq x y z
N ALA A 1 -32.26 22.46 -1.69
CA ALA A 1 -33.68 22.53 -1.27
C ALA A 1 -34.47 21.27 -1.66
N GLU A 2 -34.45 20.79 -2.91
CA GLU A 2 -35.21 19.61 -3.36
C GLU A 2 -34.80 18.31 -2.65
N VAL A 3 -33.48 18.08 -2.45
CA VAL A 3 -32.97 16.89 -1.74
C VAL A 3 -33.53 16.82 -0.31
N ILE A 4 -33.62 17.96 0.39
CA ILE A 4 -34.19 18.03 1.76
C ILE A 4 -35.70 17.80 1.71
N ARG A 5 -36.37 18.38 0.71
CA ARG A 5 -37.84 18.30 0.55
C ARG A 5 -38.35 16.87 0.28
N PHE A 6 -37.56 16.06 -0.44
CA PHE A 6 -37.92 14.66 -0.76
C PHE A 6 -37.29 13.63 0.18
N GLY A 7 -36.59 14.05 1.24
CA GLY A 7 -36.06 13.11 2.25
C GLY A 7 -34.94 12.19 1.75
N HIS A 8 -34.40 12.42 0.57
CA HIS A 8 -33.31 11.62 -0.03
C HIS A 8 -31.91 12.11 0.40
N PHE A 9 -31.74 12.42 1.68
CA PHE A 9 -30.44 12.79 2.23
C PHE A 9 -30.07 11.88 3.40
N SER A 10 -28.80 11.64 3.55
CA SER A 10 -28.23 11.06 4.77
C SER A 10 -27.62 12.18 5.60
N GLU A 11 -27.92 12.22 6.87
CA GLU A 11 -27.28 13.16 7.79
C GLU A 11 -25.78 12.92 7.81
N SER A 12 -25.01 13.99 7.56
CA SER A 12 -23.56 13.95 7.69
C SER A 12 -23.21 14.17 9.15
N THR A 13 -22.68 13.17 9.81
CA THR A 13 -22.16 13.31 11.17
C THR A 13 -20.86 14.10 11.11
N LEU A 14 -20.79 15.24 11.80
CA LEU A 14 -19.54 15.94 12.04
C LEU A 14 -18.69 15.10 12.99
N HIS A 15 -17.54 14.69 12.55
CA HIS A 15 -16.58 13.99 13.39
C HIS A 15 -15.85 14.99 14.30
N PRO A 16 -15.30 14.55 15.44
CA PRO A 16 -14.36 15.33 16.23
C PRO A 16 -13.23 15.86 15.34
N GLU A 17 -12.72 17.04 15.67
CA GLU A 17 -11.73 17.76 14.86
C GLU A 17 -10.49 16.90 14.56
N ASN A 18 -9.95 16.20 15.56
CA ASN A 18 -8.80 15.30 15.41
C ASN A 18 -9.07 14.13 14.43
N ILE A 19 -10.28 13.60 14.38
CA ILE A 19 -10.68 12.54 13.43
C ILE A 19 -10.81 13.11 12.02
N TYR A 20 -11.29 14.34 11.89
CA TYR A 20 -11.36 15.03 10.61
C TYR A 20 -9.96 15.32 10.06
N GLU A 21 -9.08 15.89 10.89
CA GLU A 21 -7.67 16.14 10.53
C GLU A 21 -6.96 14.86 10.11
N LEU A 22 -7.14 13.78 10.88
CA LEU A 22 -6.57 12.47 10.57
C LEU A 22 -7.06 11.95 9.21
N ARG A 23 -8.33 12.16 8.87
CA ARG A 23 -8.91 11.78 7.58
C ARG A 23 -8.26 12.53 6.43
N GLU A 24 -8.11 13.85 6.55
CA GLU A 24 -7.49 14.67 5.50
C GLU A 24 -6.01 14.32 5.31
N LEU A 25 -5.26 14.08 6.40
CA LEU A 25 -3.88 13.62 6.33
C LEU A 25 -3.77 12.24 5.66
N CYS A 26 -4.61 11.28 6.04
CA CYS A 26 -4.61 9.95 5.44
C CYS A 26 -4.93 9.98 3.95
N ARG A 27 -5.93 10.74 3.54
CA ARG A 27 -6.30 10.90 2.13
C ARG A 27 -5.23 11.62 1.33
N GLY A 28 -4.65 12.69 1.88
CA GLY A 28 -3.52 13.40 1.30
C GLY A 28 -2.31 12.48 1.10
N ARG A 29 -1.97 11.70 2.14
CA ARG A 29 -0.93 10.68 2.06
C ARG A 29 -1.19 9.65 0.96
N HIS A 30 -2.42 9.16 0.85
CA HIS A 30 -2.82 8.22 -0.20
C HIS A 30 -2.62 8.81 -1.60
N ALA A 31 -2.98 10.07 -1.80
CA ALA A 31 -2.78 10.78 -3.06
C ALA A 31 -1.29 10.86 -3.41
N ILE A 32 -0.42 11.23 -2.46
CA ILE A 32 1.03 11.31 -2.70
C ILE A 32 1.63 9.93 -3.00
N VAL A 33 1.20 8.88 -2.29
CA VAL A 33 1.65 7.51 -2.59
C VAL A 33 1.19 7.05 -3.98
N SER A 34 0.00 7.47 -4.42
CA SER A 34 -0.45 7.23 -5.81
C SER A 34 0.43 7.96 -6.83
N MET A 35 0.79 9.21 -6.58
CA MET A 35 1.73 9.98 -7.43
C MET A 35 3.10 9.29 -7.50
N GLN A 36 3.61 8.77 -6.37
CA GLN A 36 4.86 7.98 -6.39
C GLN A 36 4.76 6.76 -7.32
N ALA A 37 3.64 6.04 -7.28
CA ALA A 37 3.44 4.88 -8.15
C ALA A 37 3.39 5.29 -9.64
N ASP A 38 2.78 6.44 -9.96
CA ASP A 38 2.74 6.96 -11.32
C ASP A 38 4.14 7.35 -11.82
N VAL A 39 4.92 8.03 -10.98
CA VAL A 39 6.31 8.43 -11.34
C VAL A 39 7.20 7.20 -11.48
N LYS A 40 7.07 6.19 -10.60
CA LYS A 40 7.80 4.92 -10.72
C LYS A 40 7.53 4.23 -12.05
N ARG A 41 6.26 4.15 -12.48
CA ARG A 41 5.91 3.58 -13.80
C ARG A 41 6.56 4.33 -14.96
N LYS A 42 6.65 5.66 -14.88
CA LYS A 42 7.34 6.47 -15.90
C LYS A 42 8.83 6.19 -15.93
N VAL A 43 9.48 6.05 -14.77
CA VAL A 43 10.92 5.69 -14.71
C VAL A 43 11.16 4.31 -15.32
N VAL A 44 10.34 3.31 -14.97
CA VAL A 44 10.43 1.96 -15.56
C VAL A 44 10.29 2.04 -17.08
N ALA A 45 9.26 2.71 -17.58
CA ALA A 45 9.03 2.84 -19.03
C ALA A 45 10.16 3.56 -19.79
N LEU A 46 10.92 4.44 -19.14
CA LEU A 46 12.11 5.06 -19.72
C LEU A 46 13.30 4.09 -19.68
N LEU A 47 13.49 3.39 -18.56
CA LEU A 47 14.56 2.41 -18.43
C LEU A 47 14.40 1.25 -19.40
N ASP A 48 13.18 0.75 -19.61
CA ASP A 48 12.89 -0.29 -20.60
C ASP A 48 13.34 0.08 -22.01
N GLN A 49 13.39 1.38 -22.34
CA GLN A 49 13.84 1.87 -23.63
C GLN A 49 15.36 2.02 -23.70
N VAL A 50 15.99 2.59 -22.67
CA VAL A 50 17.40 3.00 -22.74
C VAL A 50 18.35 2.07 -22.00
N PHE A 51 17.88 1.35 -20.99
CA PHE A 51 18.69 0.46 -20.16
C PHE A 51 17.85 -0.71 -19.59
N PRO A 52 17.28 -1.57 -20.43
CA PRO A 52 16.38 -2.62 -20.00
C PRO A 52 17.00 -3.62 -19.01
N GLU A 53 18.31 -3.82 -19.05
CA GLU A 53 19.01 -4.71 -18.13
C GLU A 53 19.14 -4.13 -16.71
N TYR A 54 18.94 -2.84 -16.52
CA TYR A 54 19.13 -2.17 -15.23
C TYR A 54 18.27 -2.75 -14.11
N GLU A 55 17.04 -3.16 -14.42
CA GLU A 55 16.13 -3.76 -13.44
C GLU A 55 16.69 -5.04 -12.84
N THR A 56 17.44 -5.83 -13.63
CA THR A 56 18.03 -7.10 -13.17
C THR A 56 19.10 -6.92 -12.10
N ALA A 57 19.72 -5.73 -12.04
CA ALA A 57 20.80 -5.43 -11.10
C ALA A 57 20.31 -5.23 -9.67
N PHE A 58 19.02 -5.00 -9.43
CA PHE A 58 18.50 -4.64 -8.12
C PHE A 58 17.22 -5.40 -7.77
N THR A 59 17.17 -5.99 -6.58
CA THR A 59 15.94 -6.57 -6.04
C THR A 59 14.86 -5.50 -5.83
N ASN A 60 15.27 -4.27 -5.53
CA ASN A 60 14.37 -3.11 -5.41
C ASN A 60 14.91 -1.98 -6.28
N LEU A 61 14.31 -1.78 -7.43
CA LEU A 61 14.67 -0.76 -8.40
C LEU A 61 14.64 0.67 -7.83
N PHE A 62 13.81 0.93 -6.83
CA PHE A 62 13.66 2.24 -6.18
C PHE A 62 14.27 2.28 -4.76
N GLY A 63 15.21 1.35 -4.47
CA GLY A 63 16.05 1.39 -3.27
C GLY A 63 17.10 2.49 -3.34
N ASP A 64 17.67 2.87 -2.20
CA ASP A 64 18.53 4.05 -2.08
C ASP A 64 19.74 4.02 -3.02
N THR A 65 20.39 2.86 -3.18
CA THR A 65 21.54 2.72 -4.09
C THR A 65 21.15 2.92 -5.56
N SER A 66 20.07 2.26 -6.00
CA SER A 66 19.57 2.45 -7.35
C SER A 66 19.14 3.90 -7.60
N MET A 67 18.45 4.51 -6.65
CA MET A 67 18.04 5.91 -6.75
C MET A 67 19.22 6.87 -6.86
N ALA A 68 20.32 6.63 -6.12
CA ALA A 68 21.55 7.41 -6.23
C ALA A 68 22.16 7.31 -7.65
N ILE A 69 22.20 6.11 -8.22
CA ILE A 69 22.68 5.89 -9.59
C ILE A 69 21.76 6.57 -10.61
N LEU A 70 20.43 6.41 -10.50
CA LEU A 70 19.47 7.03 -11.41
C LEU A 70 19.52 8.57 -11.38
N GLN A 71 19.97 9.15 -10.28
CA GLN A 71 20.17 10.60 -10.16
C GLN A 71 21.52 11.07 -10.72
N THR A 72 22.53 10.18 -10.78
CA THR A 72 23.90 10.54 -11.15
C THR A 72 24.25 10.12 -12.57
N CYS A 73 24.02 8.86 -12.93
CA CYS A 73 24.40 8.25 -14.21
C CYS A 73 23.34 7.25 -14.71
N PRO A 74 22.12 7.72 -15.08
CA PRO A 74 20.96 6.86 -15.36
C PRO A 74 21.01 6.11 -16.69
N THR A 75 21.95 6.42 -17.59
CA THR A 75 22.04 5.77 -18.91
C THR A 75 23.25 4.83 -19.00
N PRO A 76 23.24 3.81 -19.90
CA PRO A 76 24.38 2.92 -20.11
C PRO A 76 25.65 3.69 -20.46
N LYS A 77 25.55 4.72 -21.29
CA LYS A 77 26.69 5.56 -21.67
C LYS A 77 27.31 6.22 -20.44
N GLU A 78 26.53 6.98 -19.68
CA GLU A 78 27.04 7.68 -18.49
C GLU A 78 27.61 6.71 -17.45
N LEU A 79 26.93 5.58 -17.22
CA LEU A 79 27.38 4.59 -16.24
C LEU A 79 28.69 3.90 -16.67
N SER A 80 28.86 3.63 -17.97
CA SER A 80 30.11 3.04 -18.50
C SER A 80 31.27 4.02 -18.53
N GLU A 81 31.01 5.32 -18.70
CA GLU A 81 32.00 6.40 -18.71
C GLU A 81 32.40 6.86 -17.29
N THR A 82 31.54 6.59 -16.27
CA THR A 82 31.85 6.94 -14.88
C THR A 82 33.06 6.14 -14.38
N PRO A 83 34.10 6.78 -13.80
CA PRO A 83 35.25 6.07 -13.23
C PRO A 83 34.80 5.03 -12.21
N LEU A 84 35.40 3.83 -12.26
CA LEU A 84 34.99 2.71 -11.42
C LEU A 84 35.09 3.02 -9.91
N GLU A 85 36.09 3.78 -9.51
CA GLU A 85 36.29 4.20 -8.12
C GLU A 85 35.20 5.16 -7.65
N GLU A 86 34.80 6.10 -8.52
CA GLU A 86 33.71 7.04 -8.24
C GLU A 86 32.37 6.31 -8.13
N LEU A 87 32.09 5.40 -9.05
CA LEU A 87 30.90 4.57 -8.99
C LEU A 87 30.88 3.69 -7.73
N CYS A 88 32.02 3.10 -7.37
CA CYS A 88 32.15 2.31 -6.15
C CYS A 88 31.86 3.17 -4.92
N HIS A 89 32.42 4.38 -4.83
CA HIS A 89 32.17 5.30 -3.73
C HIS A 89 30.69 5.68 -3.62
N LEU A 90 30.05 6.02 -4.75
CA LEU A 90 28.61 6.33 -4.80
C LEU A 90 27.77 5.15 -4.25
N ILE A 91 28.10 3.93 -4.67
CA ILE A 91 27.41 2.71 -4.25
C ILE A 91 27.65 2.41 -2.77
N GLU A 92 28.87 2.55 -2.28
CA GLU A 92 29.20 2.31 -0.87
C GLU A 92 28.46 3.27 0.07
N VAL A 93 28.44 4.55 -0.28
CA VAL A 93 27.73 5.58 0.52
C VAL A 93 26.22 5.30 0.52
N SER A 94 25.61 5.10 -0.64
CA SER A 94 24.16 4.94 -0.77
C SER A 94 23.65 3.59 -0.25
N SER A 95 24.50 2.57 -0.15
CA SER A 95 24.16 1.25 0.38
C SER A 95 24.55 1.04 1.85
N HIS A 96 25.07 2.07 2.52
CA HIS A 96 25.66 1.94 3.85
C HIS A 96 26.72 0.82 3.92
N LYS A 97 27.60 0.77 2.91
CA LYS A 97 28.68 -0.21 2.72
C LYS A 97 28.22 -1.66 2.45
N ARG A 98 26.94 -1.87 2.14
CA ARG A 98 26.40 -3.19 1.79
C ARG A 98 26.92 -3.68 0.42
N PHE A 99 27.02 -2.77 -0.55
CA PHE A 99 27.56 -3.01 -1.88
C PHE A 99 28.92 -2.33 -2.02
N ARG A 100 29.81 -2.91 -2.81
CA ARG A 100 31.20 -2.46 -3.02
C ARG A 100 31.61 -2.62 -4.48
N MET A 101 32.92 -2.67 -4.71
CA MET A 101 33.57 -2.79 -6.01
C MET A 101 32.94 -3.82 -6.95
N ALA A 102 32.60 -5.01 -6.45
CA ALA A 102 31.98 -6.06 -7.26
C ALA A 102 30.65 -5.59 -7.90
N LYS A 103 29.85 -4.84 -7.14
CA LYS A 103 28.59 -4.28 -7.68
C LYS A 103 28.81 -3.17 -8.69
N ALA A 104 29.84 -2.35 -8.51
CA ALA A 104 30.22 -1.33 -9.47
C ALA A 104 30.68 -1.98 -10.80
N GLN A 105 31.48 -3.02 -10.73
CA GLN A 105 31.94 -3.79 -11.90
C GLN A 105 30.76 -4.46 -12.62
N GLU A 106 29.85 -5.09 -11.89
CA GLU A 106 28.63 -5.69 -12.44
C GLU A 106 27.81 -4.65 -13.23
N LEU A 107 27.56 -3.50 -12.65
CA LEU A 107 26.79 -2.43 -13.28
C LEU A 107 27.47 -1.87 -14.52
N GLN A 108 28.79 -1.65 -14.48
CA GLN A 108 29.52 -1.23 -15.66
C GLN A 108 29.52 -2.29 -16.77
N ALA A 109 29.62 -3.57 -16.41
CA ALA A 109 29.51 -4.66 -17.37
C ALA A 109 28.15 -4.71 -18.05
N LEU A 110 27.07 -4.55 -17.27
CA LEU A 110 25.71 -4.43 -17.80
C LEU A 110 25.58 -3.24 -18.75
N ALA A 111 26.11 -2.08 -18.36
CA ALA A 111 26.06 -0.87 -19.16
C ALA A 111 26.80 -1.00 -20.51
N ARG A 112 27.98 -1.62 -20.51
CA ARG A 112 28.77 -1.85 -21.74
C ARG A 112 28.12 -2.83 -22.71
N ASN A 113 27.31 -3.75 -22.20
CA ASN A 113 26.65 -4.80 -22.99
C ASN A 113 25.12 -4.49 -23.19
N SER A 114 24.68 -3.29 -22.83
CA SER A 114 23.28 -2.93 -22.99
C SER A 114 22.88 -2.85 -24.46
N PHE A 115 21.69 -3.38 -24.77
CA PHE A 115 21.04 -3.23 -26.07
C PHE A 115 19.99 -2.11 -26.09
N GLY A 116 19.95 -1.29 -25.04
CA GLY A 116 19.04 -0.15 -24.95
C GLY A 116 19.22 0.85 -26.07
N PHE A 117 18.18 1.62 -26.33
CA PHE A 117 18.16 2.60 -27.40
C PHE A 117 19.08 3.79 -27.09
N ALA A 118 20.12 3.98 -27.90
CA ALA A 118 21.15 5.00 -27.66
C ALA A 118 20.75 6.41 -28.13
N MET A 119 19.76 6.53 -29.04
CA MET A 119 19.35 7.82 -29.60
C MET A 119 18.66 8.67 -28.53
N ALA A 120 18.96 9.97 -28.50
CA ALA A 120 18.42 10.92 -27.53
C ALA A 120 18.80 10.59 -26.05
N GLY A 121 19.94 9.95 -25.81
CA GLY A 121 20.37 9.54 -24.47
C GLY A 121 20.38 10.68 -23.44
N ASP A 122 20.79 11.88 -23.83
CA ASP A 122 20.83 13.05 -22.95
C ASP A 122 19.41 13.49 -22.50
N VAL A 123 18.41 13.34 -23.37
CA VAL A 123 17.01 13.65 -23.03
C VAL A 123 16.47 12.62 -22.04
N PHE A 124 16.71 11.33 -22.30
CA PHE A 124 16.32 10.26 -21.38
C PHE A 124 17.01 10.39 -20.03
N SER A 125 18.31 10.67 -20.03
CA SER A 125 19.08 10.95 -18.81
C SER A 125 18.45 12.06 -17.99
N THR A 126 18.15 13.19 -18.63
CA THR A 126 17.51 14.33 -17.98
C THR A 126 16.15 13.95 -17.38
N MET A 127 15.29 13.24 -18.13
CA MET A 127 13.98 12.82 -17.67
C MET A 127 14.05 11.85 -16.49
N ILE A 128 14.93 10.85 -16.55
CA ILE A 128 15.10 9.87 -15.45
C ILE A 128 15.60 10.58 -14.18
N ARG A 129 16.60 11.47 -14.30
CA ARG A 129 17.09 12.27 -13.17
C ARG A 129 15.99 13.14 -12.54
N LEU A 130 15.18 13.81 -13.34
CA LEU A 130 14.08 14.62 -12.84
C LEU A 130 13.04 13.77 -12.10
N TYR A 131 12.64 12.62 -12.66
CA TYR A 131 11.71 11.71 -11.99
C TYR A 131 12.30 11.09 -10.74
N ALA A 132 13.59 10.73 -10.71
CA ALA A 132 14.24 10.22 -9.53
C ALA A 132 14.26 11.27 -8.39
N LYS A 133 14.61 12.53 -8.69
CA LYS A 133 14.54 13.64 -7.72
C LYS A 133 13.11 13.87 -7.25
N HIS A 134 12.14 13.81 -8.16
CA HIS A 134 10.72 13.97 -7.79
C HIS A 134 10.25 12.83 -6.87
N LEU A 135 10.68 11.60 -7.09
CA LEU A 135 10.39 10.47 -6.19
C LEU A 135 10.94 10.70 -4.79
N ASP A 136 12.16 11.22 -4.66
CA ASP A 136 12.74 11.52 -3.34
C ASP A 136 11.96 12.61 -2.61
N PHE A 137 11.54 13.65 -3.33
CA PHE A 137 10.69 14.69 -2.78
C PHE A 137 9.36 14.13 -2.28
N LEU A 138 8.68 13.30 -3.09
CA LEU A 138 7.43 12.65 -2.70
C LEU A 138 7.63 11.69 -1.50
N LYS A 139 8.77 10.97 -1.42
CA LYS A 139 9.12 10.14 -0.26
C LYS A 139 9.22 10.98 1.02
N GLN A 140 9.82 12.16 0.96
CA GLN A 140 9.93 13.08 2.10
C GLN A 140 8.56 13.57 2.56
N GLN A 141 7.69 13.95 1.63
CA GLN A 141 6.31 14.36 1.93
C GLN A 141 5.51 13.25 2.63
N VAL A 142 5.64 11.99 2.18
CA VAL A 142 4.99 10.85 2.83
C VAL A 142 5.51 10.69 4.26
N ARG A 143 6.82 10.80 4.50
CA ARG A 143 7.41 10.71 5.84
C ARG A 143 6.88 11.81 6.77
N GLU A 144 6.74 13.03 6.27
CA GLU A 144 6.17 14.13 7.05
C GLU A 144 4.72 13.87 7.43
N MET A 145 3.91 13.38 6.49
CA MET A 145 2.53 12.99 6.78
C MET A 145 2.45 11.83 7.77
N ASP A 146 3.32 10.82 7.62
CA ASP A 146 3.38 9.70 8.57
C ASP A 146 3.70 10.17 9.98
N ARG A 147 4.59 11.16 10.14
CA ARG A 147 4.90 11.76 11.44
C ARG A 147 3.69 12.46 12.04
N LYS A 148 3.00 13.32 11.27
CA LYS A 148 1.80 14.01 11.74
C LYS A 148 0.66 13.04 12.09
N ILE A 149 0.49 11.99 11.29
CA ILE A 149 -0.48 10.91 11.57
C ILE A 149 -0.14 10.23 12.91
N ALA A 150 1.14 9.92 13.14
CA ALA A 150 1.57 9.28 14.37
C ALA A 150 1.31 10.17 15.59
N GLU A 151 1.62 11.48 15.51
CA GLU A 151 1.36 12.46 16.56
C GLU A 151 -0.14 12.51 16.95
N ILE A 152 -1.04 12.52 15.98
CA ILE A 152 -2.47 12.48 16.27
C ILE A 152 -2.89 11.12 16.86
N MET A 153 -2.37 10.03 16.32
CA MET A 153 -2.69 8.68 16.80
C MET A 153 -2.27 8.45 18.27
N GLU A 154 -1.18 9.07 18.71
CA GLU A 154 -0.73 9.01 20.11
C GLU A 154 -1.71 9.71 21.08
N THR A 155 -2.48 10.68 20.59
CA THR A 155 -3.52 11.35 21.41
C THR A 155 -4.83 10.57 21.50
N LEU A 156 -4.99 9.52 20.66
CA LEU A 156 -6.20 8.72 20.62
C LEU A 156 -6.07 7.48 21.51
N ASP A 157 -6.97 7.37 22.50
CA ASP A 157 -7.09 6.16 23.33
C ASP A 157 -7.85 5.08 22.52
N THR A 158 -7.09 4.29 21.75
CA THR A 158 -7.66 3.29 20.85
C THR A 158 -6.84 2.00 20.82
N PRO A 159 -7.47 0.84 20.99
CA PRO A 159 -6.81 -0.45 20.89
C PRO A 159 -6.67 -0.97 19.44
N ILE A 160 -6.97 -0.16 18.42
CA ILE A 160 -7.03 -0.59 17.00
C ILE A 160 -5.70 -1.19 16.52
N THR A 161 -4.58 -0.71 17.01
CA THR A 161 -3.23 -1.18 16.63
C THR A 161 -2.85 -2.51 17.28
N THR A 162 -3.65 -3.03 18.21
CA THR A 162 -3.48 -4.37 18.78
C THR A 162 -3.89 -5.47 17.80
N ILE A 163 -4.66 -5.12 16.76
CA ILE A 163 -5.10 -6.07 15.74
C ILE A 163 -3.90 -6.43 14.85
N THR A 164 -3.60 -7.72 14.75
CA THR A 164 -2.52 -8.21 13.88
C THR A 164 -2.71 -7.71 12.44
N GLY A 165 -1.66 -7.09 11.91
CA GLY A 165 -1.67 -6.51 10.56
C GLY A 165 -2.13 -5.05 10.50
N ILE A 166 -2.49 -4.43 11.63
CA ILE A 166 -2.84 -3.01 11.71
C ILE A 166 -1.78 -2.26 12.52
N GLY A 167 -0.88 -1.58 11.82
CA GLY A 167 0.04 -0.63 12.41
C GLY A 167 -0.58 0.78 12.53
N PRO A 168 0.17 1.76 13.10
CA PRO A 168 -0.34 3.11 13.32
C PRO A 168 -0.97 3.76 12.09
N THR A 169 -0.30 3.70 10.94
CA THR A 169 -0.80 4.29 9.69
C THR A 169 -2.12 3.64 9.23
N LEU A 170 -2.22 2.29 9.21
CA LEU A 170 -3.47 1.63 8.83
C LEU A 170 -4.57 1.85 9.86
N GLY A 171 -4.22 1.89 11.15
CA GLY A 171 -5.13 2.26 12.24
C GLY A 171 -5.74 3.65 12.02
N ALA A 172 -4.90 4.61 11.65
CA ALA A 172 -5.32 5.97 11.32
C ALA A 172 -6.34 6.01 10.16
N TYR A 173 -6.06 5.30 9.06
CA TYR A 173 -7.00 5.18 7.93
C TYR A 173 -8.34 4.58 8.37
N ILE A 174 -8.31 3.51 9.17
CA ILE A 174 -9.51 2.82 9.61
C ILE A 174 -10.33 3.72 10.54
N LEU A 175 -9.69 4.31 11.56
CA LEU A 175 -10.37 5.19 12.52
C LEU A 175 -10.96 6.43 11.85
N SER A 176 -10.18 7.09 10.99
CA SER A 176 -10.62 8.32 10.33
C SER A 176 -11.75 8.10 9.33
N GLU A 177 -11.77 6.97 8.62
CA GLU A 177 -12.84 6.66 7.67
C GLU A 177 -14.10 6.12 8.37
N ILE A 178 -13.97 5.38 9.47
CA ILE A 178 -15.09 4.90 10.27
C ILE A 178 -15.67 6.04 11.12
N GLY A 179 -14.81 6.83 11.77
CA GLY A 179 -15.22 7.83 12.75
C GLY A 179 -15.90 7.18 13.95
N ASP A 180 -17.14 7.53 14.23
CA ASP A 180 -17.92 6.93 15.31
C ASP A 180 -18.46 5.54 14.90
N ILE A 181 -18.02 4.51 15.63
CA ILE A 181 -18.45 3.12 15.39
C ILE A 181 -19.94 2.89 15.75
N SER A 182 -20.51 3.70 16.63
CA SER A 182 -21.92 3.56 17.08
C SER A 182 -22.91 3.76 15.93
N ARG A 183 -22.53 4.47 14.88
CA ARG A 183 -23.34 4.65 13.66
C ARG A 183 -23.59 3.35 12.88
N PHE A 184 -22.84 2.32 13.16
CA PHE A 184 -23.00 1.02 12.52
C PHE A 184 -23.66 0.03 13.48
N SER A 185 -24.86 -0.42 13.14
CA SER A 185 -25.61 -1.38 13.96
C SER A 185 -25.00 -2.80 13.95
N SER A 186 -24.05 -3.09 13.04
CA SER A 186 -23.38 -4.39 12.92
C SER A 186 -22.14 -4.33 12.05
N ALA A 187 -21.26 -5.33 12.21
CA ALA A 187 -20.10 -5.52 11.34
C ALA A 187 -20.48 -5.67 9.85
N ALA A 188 -21.68 -6.20 9.55
CA ALA A 188 -22.17 -6.31 8.18
C ALA A 188 -22.45 -4.93 7.55
N LYS A 189 -22.95 -3.97 8.32
CA LYS A 189 -23.15 -2.59 7.88
C LYS A 189 -21.82 -1.88 7.65
N LEU A 190 -20.82 -2.12 8.50
CA LEU A 190 -19.46 -1.63 8.31
C LEU A 190 -18.82 -2.23 7.05
N ALA A 191 -19.03 -3.54 6.80
CA ALA A 191 -18.53 -4.19 5.59
C ALA A 191 -19.16 -3.60 4.31
N ALA A 192 -20.45 -3.29 4.34
CA ALA A 192 -21.14 -2.61 3.25
C ALA A 192 -20.60 -1.18 3.03
N TYR A 193 -20.36 -0.44 4.13
CA TYR A 193 -19.76 0.90 4.10
C TYR A 193 -18.33 0.89 3.53
N ALA A 194 -17.55 -0.15 3.80
CA ALA A 194 -16.24 -0.36 3.16
C ALA A 194 -16.36 -0.88 1.71
N GLY A 195 -17.56 -1.30 1.29
CA GLY A 195 -17.79 -1.91 -0.02
C GLY A 195 -17.10 -3.27 -0.21
N ILE A 196 -16.99 -4.03 0.90
CA ILE A 196 -16.39 -5.38 0.94
C ILE A 196 -17.48 -6.47 0.83
N ASP A 197 -18.74 -6.09 0.93
CA ASP A 197 -19.89 -6.96 0.74
C ASP A 197 -19.96 -7.50 -0.70
N PRO A 198 -20.47 -8.74 -0.91
CA PRO A 198 -20.65 -9.27 -2.26
C PRO A 198 -21.80 -8.56 -2.98
N THR A 199 -21.61 -8.29 -4.28
CA THR A 199 -22.74 -7.87 -5.14
C THR A 199 -23.68 -9.04 -5.33
N MET A 200 -24.96 -8.86 -4.94
CA MET A 200 -25.99 -9.81 -5.29
C MET A 200 -26.48 -9.53 -6.72
N ARG A 201 -26.40 -10.53 -7.59
CA ARG A 201 -27.00 -10.50 -8.91
C ARG A 201 -28.11 -11.54 -8.93
N GLN A 202 -29.30 -11.09 -8.56
CA GLN A 202 -30.51 -11.89 -8.60
C GLN A 202 -31.52 -11.21 -9.52
N SER A 203 -32.08 -11.95 -10.45
CA SER A 203 -33.19 -11.48 -11.29
C SER A 203 -34.10 -12.68 -11.53
N GLY A 204 -35.28 -12.64 -10.94
CA GLY A 204 -36.22 -13.78 -10.96
C GLY A 204 -35.61 -15.04 -10.35
N GLU A 205 -35.58 -16.13 -11.08
CA GLU A 205 -35.00 -17.41 -10.65
C GLU A 205 -33.46 -17.47 -10.83
N TYR A 206 -32.85 -16.46 -11.47
CA TYR A 206 -31.41 -16.45 -11.70
C TYR A 206 -30.64 -16.00 -10.48
N ASN A 207 -29.86 -16.89 -9.90
CA ASN A 207 -28.87 -16.62 -8.87
C ASN A 207 -27.46 -16.62 -9.46
N GLY A 208 -26.81 -15.46 -9.51
CA GLY A 208 -25.46 -15.31 -10.05
C GLY A 208 -24.43 -16.12 -9.26
N VAL A 209 -23.75 -17.05 -9.93
CA VAL A 209 -22.75 -17.96 -9.33
C VAL A 209 -21.45 -17.25 -8.94
N ARG A 210 -21.15 -16.09 -9.55
CA ARG A 210 -19.94 -15.31 -9.30
C ARG A 210 -20.27 -13.93 -8.74
N ASN A 211 -20.15 -13.80 -7.43
CA ASN A 211 -20.30 -12.52 -6.76
C ASN A 211 -18.95 -11.81 -6.64
N ARG A 212 -18.91 -10.53 -7.04
CA ARG A 212 -17.75 -9.66 -6.87
C ARG A 212 -17.97 -8.77 -5.64
N MET A 213 -16.88 -8.22 -5.11
CA MET A 213 -16.93 -7.18 -4.09
C MET A 213 -17.67 -5.95 -4.63
N SER A 214 -18.61 -5.37 -3.85
CA SER A 214 -19.51 -4.30 -4.32
C SER A 214 -18.75 -3.01 -4.68
N LYS A 215 -17.70 -2.70 -3.94
CA LYS A 215 -16.88 -1.48 -4.07
C LYS A 215 -17.69 -0.16 -3.96
N ARG A 216 -18.89 -0.20 -3.43
CA ARG A 216 -19.79 0.96 -3.34
C ARG A 216 -19.43 1.94 -2.22
N GLY A 217 -18.63 1.50 -1.24
CA GLY A 217 -18.28 2.30 -0.07
C GLY A 217 -16.93 3.02 -0.20
N SER A 218 -16.36 3.43 0.96
CA SER A 218 -15.07 4.13 1.03
C SER A 218 -13.95 3.31 0.40
N PRO A 219 -13.29 3.82 -0.65
CA PRO A 219 -12.12 3.15 -1.24
C PRO A 219 -10.92 3.14 -0.29
N TYR A 220 -10.77 4.16 0.54
CA TYR A 220 -9.69 4.29 1.51
C TYR A 220 -9.82 3.24 2.63
N LEU A 221 -11.01 3.12 3.22
CA LEU A 221 -11.28 2.10 4.23
C LEU A 221 -11.09 0.69 3.65
N ARG A 222 -11.63 0.42 2.47
CA ARG A 222 -11.46 -0.86 1.79
C ARG A 222 -9.99 -1.19 1.54
N HIS A 223 -9.20 -0.21 1.10
CA HIS A 223 -7.76 -0.39 0.88
C HIS A 223 -7.03 -0.70 2.18
N ALA A 224 -7.30 0.04 3.25
CA ALA A 224 -6.69 -0.21 4.56
C ALA A 224 -7.03 -1.61 5.10
N ILE A 225 -8.31 -2.03 5.02
CA ILE A 225 -8.75 -3.37 5.43
C ILE A 225 -8.07 -4.45 4.57
N TRP A 226 -7.91 -4.22 3.26
CA TRP A 226 -7.24 -5.15 2.37
C TRP A 226 -5.78 -5.36 2.78
N LEU A 227 -5.04 -4.29 3.02
CA LEU A 227 -3.64 -4.36 3.46
C LEU A 227 -3.52 -5.03 4.83
N ALA A 228 -4.37 -4.67 5.78
CA ALA A 228 -4.42 -5.28 7.10
C ALA A 228 -4.68 -6.80 7.01
N ALA A 229 -5.70 -7.20 6.24
CA ALA A 229 -6.03 -8.61 6.05
C ALA A 229 -4.91 -9.37 5.33
N SER A 230 -4.26 -8.77 4.33
CA SER A 230 -3.13 -9.38 3.61
C SER A 230 -1.93 -9.64 4.51
N SER A 231 -1.68 -8.78 5.50
CA SER A 231 -0.67 -9.01 6.54
C SER A 231 -1.14 -10.05 7.56
N ALA A 232 -2.37 -9.93 8.02
CA ALA A 232 -2.89 -10.78 9.09
C ALA A 232 -3.02 -12.26 8.66
N VAL A 233 -3.30 -12.57 7.40
CA VAL A 233 -3.33 -13.99 6.93
C VAL A 233 -1.98 -14.67 7.02
N LEU A 234 -0.88 -13.93 7.20
CA LEU A 234 0.46 -14.47 7.39
C LEU A 234 0.83 -14.58 8.88
N HIS A 235 0.34 -13.65 9.71
CA HIS A 235 0.84 -13.44 11.06
C HIS A 235 -0.19 -13.71 12.18
N ASP A 236 -1.50 -13.69 11.88
CA ASP A 236 -2.55 -13.99 12.84
C ASP A 236 -2.96 -15.46 12.74
N PRO A 237 -2.88 -16.24 13.83
CA PRO A 237 -3.17 -17.68 13.79
C PRO A 237 -4.59 -18.01 13.29
N ALA A 238 -5.60 -17.26 13.75
CA ALA A 238 -6.99 -17.49 13.38
C ALA A 238 -7.28 -17.14 11.93
N LEU A 239 -6.76 -15.98 11.47
CA LEU A 239 -6.95 -15.54 10.08
C LEU A 239 -6.13 -16.38 9.10
N LYS A 240 -4.95 -16.85 9.50
CA LYS A 240 -4.13 -17.78 8.72
C LYS A 240 -4.88 -19.10 8.47
N LEU A 241 -5.42 -19.71 9.53
CA LEU A 241 -6.22 -20.94 9.41
C LEU A 241 -7.46 -20.72 8.54
N TYR A 242 -8.16 -19.63 8.75
CA TYR A 242 -9.33 -19.30 7.92
C TYR A 242 -8.96 -19.10 6.44
N PHE A 243 -7.85 -18.41 6.17
CA PHE A 243 -7.34 -18.21 4.83
C PHE A 243 -6.97 -19.55 4.19
N GLN A 244 -6.22 -20.41 4.89
CA GLN A 244 -5.83 -21.74 4.39
C GLN A 244 -7.06 -22.57 4.05
N LYS A 245 -8.06 -22.64 4.95
CA LYS A 245 -9.33 -23.30 4.66
C LYS A 245 -9.96 -22.82 3.33
N LYS A 246 -9.91 -21.51 3.04
CA LYS A 246 -10.45 -20.98 1.78
C LYS A 246 -9.59 -21.35 0.57
N ARG A 247 -8.29 -21.51 0.74
CA ARG A 247 -7.39 -22.05 -0.29
C ARG A 247 -7.67 -23.52 -0.58
N ASP A 248 -7.89 -24.31 0.45
CA ASP A 248 -8.22 -25.74 0.34
C ASP A 248 -9.58 -25.98 -0.31
N GLU A 249 -10.54 -25.04 -0.13
CA GLU A 249 -11.81 -24.99 -0.88
C GLU A 249 -11.61 -24.63 -2.37
N GLY A 250 -10.38 -24.52 -2.88
CA GLY A 250 -10.06 -24.19 -4.27
C GLY A 250 -10.21 -22.70 -4.63
N LYS A 251 -10.34 -21.79 -3.64
CA LYS A 251 -10.44 -20.35 -3.93
C LYS A 251 -9.09 -19.79 -4.35
N PRO A 252 -9.03 -18.93 -5.42
CA PRO A 252 -7.82 -18.18 -5.76
C PRO A 252 -7.32 -17.32 -4.60
N TYR A 253 -6.02 -17.03 -4.56
CA TYR A 253 -5.37 -16.24 -3.49
C TYR A 253 -6.14 -14.95 -3.17
N MET A 254 -6.39 -14.11 -4.17
CA MET A 254 -7.08 -12.83 -4.00
C MET A 254 -8.52 -12.97 -3.46
N ALA A 255 -9.22 -14.03 -3.87
CA ALA A 255 -10.55 -14.31 -3.34
C ALA A 255 -10.48 -14.75 -1.86
N SER A 256 -9.50 -15.56 -1.49
CA SER A 256 -9.26 -15.99 -0.11
C SER A 256 -8.92 -14.81 0.82
N VAL A 257 -8.08 -13.86 0.35
CA VAL A 257 -7.84 -12.59 1.06
C VAL A 257 -9.14 -11.78 1.17
N GLY A 258 -9.96 -11.70 0.12
CA GLY A 258 -11.26 -11.03 0.16
C GLY A 258 -12.21 -11.62 1.23
N HIS A 259 -12.18 -12.94 1.44
CA HIS A 259 -12.89 -13.58 2.56
C HIS A 259 -12.30 -13.18 3.92
N ALA A 260 -10.96 -13.11 4.03
CA ALA A 260 -10.27 -12.64 5.24
C ALA A 260 -10.60 -11.18 5.56
N CYS A 261 -10.77 -10.31 4.56
CA CYS A 261 -11.20 -8.92 4.76
C CYS A 261 -12.53 -8.83 5.52
N ARG A 262 -13.50 -9.69 5.23
CA ARG A 262 -14.79 -9.71 5.98
C ARG A 262 -14.60 -10.11 7.44
N LYS A 263 -13.70 -11.05 7.74
CA LYS A 263 -13.35 -11.40 9.12
C LYS A 263 -12.62 -10.25 9.80
N MET A 264 -11.69 -9.61 9.11
CA MET A 264 -10.99 -8.41 9.60
C MET A 264 -11.98 -7.30 9.97
N VAL A 265 -13.00 -7.03 9.15
CA VAL A 265 -14.06 -6.06 9.49
C VAL A 265 -14.80 -6.44 10.77
N SER A 266 -15.08 -7.72 10.99
CA SER A 266 -15.73 -8.17 12.24
C SER A 266 -14.84 -7.95 13.46
N ILE A 267 -13.52 -8.16 13.33
CA ILE A 267 -12.54 -7.90 14.39
C ILE A 267 -12.46 -6.39 14.66
N ILE A 268 -12.29 -5.56 13.62
CA ILE A 268 -12.25 -4.10 13.74
C ILE A 268 -13.50 -3.58 14.42
N TYR A 269 -14.68 -4.05 13.99
CA TYR A 269 -15.96 -3.65 14.58
C TYR A 269 -16.04 -3.98 16.08
N ALA A 270 -15.65 -5.18 16.48
CA ALA A 270 -15.67 -5.61 17.87
C ALA A 270 -14.68 -4.80 18.73
N VAL A 271 -13.45 -4.63 18.25
CA VAL A 271 -12.40 -3.86 18.96
C VAL A 271 -12.81 -2.41 19.15
N MET A 272 -13.36 -1.76 18.12
CA MET A 272 -13.80 -0.37 18.22
C MET A 272 -15.06 -0.21 19.08
N ARG A 273 -16.04 -1.14 18.97
CA ARG A 273 -17.29 -1.08 19.74
C ARG A 273 -17.04 -1.28 21.23
N ASP A 274 -16.21 -2.27 21.58
CA ASP A 274 -16.00 -2.68 22.96
C ASP A 274 -14.82 -1.94 23.61
N ASN A 275 -14.07 -1.17 22.83
CA ASN A 275 -12.81 -0.50 23.20
C ASN A 275 -11.84 -1.45 23.94
N LYS A 276 -11.70 -2.70 23.45
CA LYS A 276 -10.85 -3.74 24.04
C LYS A 276 -9.78 -4.18 23.07
N ALA A 277 -8.59 -4.43 23.62
CA ALA A 277 -7.47 -4.98 22.86
C ALA A 277 -7.85 -6.31 22.19
N TYR A 278 -7.38 -6.50 20.96
CA TYR A 278 -7.55 -7.74 20.23
C TYR A 278 -6.63 -8.83 20.81
N THR A 279 -7.22 -9.97 21.09
CA THR A 279 -6.49 -11.20 21.43
C THR A 279 -6.81 -12.24 20.35
N PRO A 280 -5.81 -12.73 19.60
CA PRO A 280 -6.03 -13.77 18.60
C PRO A 280 -6.61 -15.02 19.25
N TYR A 281 -7.73 -15.51 18.74
CA TYR A 281 -8.22 -16.82 19.12
C TYR A 281 -7.31 -17.90 18.50
N ILE A 282 -6.63 -18.63 19.34
CA ILE A 282 -5.90 -19.83 18.94
C ILE A 282 -6.90 -20.99 19.07
N PRO A 283 -7.38 -21.58 17.95
CA PRO A 283 -8.19 -22.79 18.05
C PRO A 283 -7.32 -23.82 18.78
N ASN A 284 -7.84 -24.37 19.87
CA ASN A 284 -7.20 -25.53 20.52
C ASN A 284 -6.87 -26.52 19.39
N GLU A 285 -5.63 -26.94 19.30
CA GLU A 285 -5.25 -28.04 18.43
C GLU A 285 -6.27 -29.12 18.63
N ILE A 286 -6.95 -29.47 17.56
CA ILE A 286 -7.82 -30.64 17.56
C ILE A 286 -6.89 -31.75 18.01
N SER A 287 -7.07 -32.19 19.26
CA SER A 287 -6.42 -33.38 19.79
C SER A 287 -6.63 -34.46 18.76
N ALA A 288 -5.53 -34.90 18.18
CA ALA A 288 -5.48 -35.97 17.19
C ALA A 288 -6.10 -37.25 17.70
#